data_0143a5f42ac7e0c477156cd56b949e22
#
_entry.id   0143a5f42ac7e0c477156cd56b949e22
#
_cell.length_a   1.000
_cell.length_b   1.000
_cell.length_c   1.000
_cell.angle_alpha   90.00
_cell.angle_beta   90.00
_cell.angle_gamma   90.00
#
_symmetry.space_group_name_H-M   'P 1'
#
loop_
_entity.id
_entity.type
_entity.pdbx_description
1 polymer ?
#
loop_
_entity_poly.entity_id
_entity_poly.type
_entity_poly.pdbx_seq_one_letter_code
_entity_poly.pdbx_strand_id
1 'polypeptide(L)' 'KVKQVGWAKYNSIDRRIEESLRAGRKIEAIKLYRQHRIDNGTDCSLKQAKDYIDKLLIKMGFDS' A
#
# COMPACT_ATOMS: atom_id res chain seq x y z
N LYS A 1 -25.72 -5.56 0.40
CA LYS A 1 -24.62 -6.43 0.46
C LYS A 1 -23.76 -6.41 -0.76
N VAL A 2 -24.35 -6.31 -1.83
CA VAL A 2 -23.57 -6.28 -3.03
C VAL A 2 -22.68 -5.10 -3.12
N LYS A 3 -23.10 -4.01 -2.62
CA LYS A 3 -22.31 -2.83 -2.76
C LYS A 3 -20.98 -2.94 -2.12
N GLN A 4 -20.86 -3.80 -1.18
CA GLN A 4 -19.58 -3.91 -0.56
C GLN A 4 -18.52 -4.42 -1.46
N VAL A 5 -18.90 -5.01 -2.53
CA VAL A 5 -17.95 -5.54 -3.48
C VAL A 5 -17.01 -4.45 -3.95
N GLY A 6 -17.52 -3.31 -4.31
CA GLY A 6 -16.68 -2.23 -4.76
C GLY A 6 -15.76 -1.75 -3.69
N TRP A 7 -16.28 -1.68 -2.51
CA TRP A 7 -15.48 -1.24 -1.38
C TRP A 7 -14.35 -2.20 -1.11
N ALA A 8 -14.68 -3.46 -1.07
CA ALA A 8 -13.68 -4.45 -0.75
C ALA A 8 -12.54 -4.40 -1.74
N LYS A 9 -12.87 -4.20 -2.98
CA LYS A 9 -11.87 -4.14 -4.00
C LYS A 9 -10.93 -2.97 -3.78
N TYR A 10 -11.48 -1.85 -3.44
CA TYR A 10 -10.72 -0.65 -3.24
C TYR A 10 -9.85 -0.74 -1.99
N ASN A 11 -10.42 -1.24 -0.93
CA ASN A 11 -9.70 -1.36 0.31
C ASN A 11 -8.71 -2.50 0.31
N SER A 12 -8.85 -3.38 -0.61
CA SER A 12 -8.03 -4.57 -0.65
C SER A 12 -6.54 -4.26 -0.71
N ILE A 13 -6.18 -3.32 -1.56
CA ILE A 13 -4.77 -2.99 -1.72
C ILE A 13 -4.21 -2.31 -0.48
N ASP A 14 -4.97 -1.42 0.12
CA ASP A 14 -4.54 -0.75 1.34
C ASP A 14 -4.35 -1.77 2.46
N ARG A 15 -5.27 -2.70 2.55
CA ARG A 15 -5.19 -3.72 3.57
C ARG A 15 -3.94 -4.57 3.40
N ARG A 16 -3.64 -4.96 2.19
CA ARG A 16 -2.46 -5.74 1.93
C ARG A 16 -1.19 -4.99 2.31
N ILE A 17 -1.16 -3.71 1.99
CA ILE A 17 -0.02 -2.90 2.33
C ILE A 17 0.14 -2.82 3.83
N GLU A 18 -0.95 -2.58 4.54
CA GLU A 18 -0.89 -2.50 5.99
C GLU A 18 -0.45 -3.81 6.60
N GLU A 19 -0.98 -4.90 6.12
CA GLU A 19 -0.60 -6.20 6.64
C GLU A 19 0.87 -6.49 6.40
N SER A 20 1.35 -6.13 5.24
CA SER A 20 2.77 -6.33 4.95
C SER A 20 3.63 -5.52 5.91
N LEU A 21 3.22 -4.29 6.18
CA LEU A 21 3.96 -3.46 7.10
C LEU A 21 3.94 -4.01 8.51
N ARG A 22 2.79 -4.51 8.94
CA ARG A 22 2.68 -5.07 10.27
C ARG A 22 3.51 -6.32 10.42
N ALA A 23 3.66 -7.05 9.34
CA ALA A 23 4.48 -8.25 9.35
C ALA A 23 5.95 -7.94 9.19
N GLY A 24 6.31 -6.68 9.12
CA GLY A 24 7.70 -6.32 8.95
C GLY A 24 8.19 -6.45 7.53
N ARG A 25 7.30 -6.51 6.58
CA ARG A 25 7.68 -6.69 5.18
C ARG A 25 7.53 -5.38 4.43
N LYS A 26 8.35 -4.43 4.78
CA LYS A 26 8.30 -3.12 4.17
C LYS A 26 8.52 -3.18 2.67
N ILE A 27 9.44 -3.99 2.23
CA ILE A 27 9.73 -4.09 0.80
C ILE A 27 8.54 -4.63 0.03
N GLU A 28 7.84 -5.57 0.64
CA GLU A 28 6.65 -6.12 0.02
C GLU A 28 5.60 -5.03 -0.15
N ALA A 29 5.42 -4.21 0.87
CA ALA A 29 4.46 -3.12 0.82
C ALA A 29 4.81 -2.13 -0.27
N ILE A 30 6.08 -1.84 -0.42
CA ILE A 30 6.54 -0.92 -1.45
C ILE A 30 6.22 -1.47 -2.83
N LYS A 31 6.44 -2.76 -3.02
CA LYS A 31 6.15 -3.39 -4.29
C LYS A 31 4.66 -3.37 -4.60
N LEU A 32 3.85 -3.64 -3.59
CA LEU A 32 2.41 -3.64 -3.77
C LEU A 32 1.92 -2.26 -4.19
N TYR A 33 2.39 -1.25 -3.51
CA TYR A 33 1.98 0.10 -3.83
C TYR A 33 2.42 0.50 -5.23
N ARG A 34 3.65 0.21 -5.56
CA ARG A 34 4.18 0.57 -6.85
C ARG A 34 3.42 -0.13 -7.98
N GLN A 35 3.17 -1.42 -7.80
CA GLN A 35 2.45 -2.18 -8.80
C GLN A 35 1.03 -1.63 -8.99
N HIS A 36 0.41 -1.28 -7.89
CA HIS A 36 -0.94 -0.73 -7.94
C HIS A 36 -0.97 0.57 -8.75
N ARG A 37 0.02 1.42 -8.54
CA ARG A 37 0.08 2.67 -9.26
C ARG A 37 0.32 2.45 -10.74
N ILE A 38 1.18 1.52 -11.05
CA ILE A 38 1.48 1.20 -12.45
C ILE A 38 0.25 0.64 -13.13
N ASP A 39 -0.48 -0.22 -12.45
CA ASP A 39 -1.70 -0.80 -13.01
C ASP A 39 -2.75 0.26 -13.30
N ASN A 40 -2.74 1.33 -12.54
CA ASN A 40 -3.68 2.42 -12.76
C ASN A 40 -3.18 3.43 -13.79
N GLY A 41 -2.09 3.11 -14.43
CA GLY A 41 -1.58 3.99 -15.47
C GLY A 41 -0.75 5.15 -14.95
N THR A 42 -0.36 5.09 -13.69
CA THR A 42 0.44 6.15 -13.11
C THR A 42 1.88 5.69 -13.02
N ASP A 43 2.77 6.55 -13.44
CA ASP A 43 4.19 6.25 -13.36
C ASP A 43 4.64 6.47 -11.93
N CYS A 44 5.24 5.44 -11.35
CA CYS A 44 5.65 5.51 -9.96
C CYS A 44 7.04 4.92 -9.81
N SER A 45 7.97 5.75 -9.39
CA SER A 45 9.32 5.27 -9.19
C SER A 45 9.44 4.60 -7.84
N LEU A 46 10.49 3.82 -7.68
CA LEU A 46 10.72 3.11 -6.44
C LEU A 46 10.86 4.09 -5.28
N LYS A 47 11.50 5.21 -5.53
CA LYS A 47 11.68 6.22 -4.51
C LYS A 47 10.35 6.78 -4.03
N GLN A 48 9.45 7.03 -4.95
CA GLN A 48 8.14 7.55 -4.60
C GLN A 48 7.35 6.55 -3.78
N ALA A 49 7.43 5.30 -4.16
CA ALA A 49 6.72 4.26 -3.43
C ALA A 49 7.27 4.13 -2.02
N LYS A 50 8.58 4.16 -1.91
CA LYS A 50 9.21 4.05 -0.61
C LYS A 50 8.83 5.22 0.28
N ASP A 51 8.81 6.40 -0.28
CA ASP A 51 8.46 7.59 0.47
C ASP A 51 7.04 7.51 1.00
N TYR A 52 6.13 7.03 0.17
CA TYR A 52 4.76 6.87 0.57
C TYR A 52 4.63 5.87 1.73
N ILE A 53 5.33 4.76 1.61
CA ILE A 53 5.28 3.73 2.63
C ILE A 53 5.88 4.22 3.94
N ASP A 54 6.95 5.00 3.87
CA ASP A 54 7.54 5.56 5.07
C ASP A 54 6.56 6.46 5.80
N LYS A 55 5.87 7.29 5.06
CA LYS A 55 4.87 8.17 5.66
C LYS A 55 3.73 7.37 6.26
N LEU A 56 3.35 6.31 5.59
CA LEU A 56 2.28 5.48 6.08
C LEU A 56 2.68 4.80 7.40
N LEU A 57 3.91 4.37 7.49
CA LEU A 57 4.40 3.76 8.71
C LEU A 57 4.32 4.73 9.88
N ILE A 58 4.72 5.95 9.66
CA ILE A 58 4.66 6.96 10.69
C ILE A 58 3.22 7.19 11.10
N LYS A 59 2.34 7.25 10.14
CA LYS A 59 0.93 7.48 10.39
C LYS A 59 0.31 6.36 11.19
N MET A 60 0.75 5.15 10.94
CA MET A 60 0.24 3.98 11.65
C MET A 60 0.84 3.82 13.04
N GLY A 61 1.82 4.63 13.36
CA GLY A 61 2.43 4.55 14.66
C GLY A 61 3.63 3.64 14.74
N PHE A 62 4.07 3.11 13.62
CA PHE A 62 5.26 2.29 13.62
C PHE A 62 6.47 3.19 13.55
N ASP A 63 7.26 3.13 14.56
CA ASP A 63 8.43 3.95 14.63
C ASP A 63 9.57 3.20 13.99
N SER A 64 10.17 3.73 13.03
CA SER A 64 11.22 2.95 12.42
C SER A 64 12.59 3.33 12.91
#